data_e43767dc53de7df0da2e0eb79f88a1b2
#
_entry.id   e43767dc53de7df0da2e0eb79f88a1b2
#
_cell.length_a   1.000
_cell.length_b   1.000
_cell.length_c   1.000
_cell.angle_alpha   90.00
_cell.angle_beta   90.00
_cell.angle_gamma   90.00
#
_symmetry.space_group_name_H-M   'P 1'
#
loop_
_entity.id
_entity.type
_entity.pdbx_description
1 polymer ?
#
loop_
_entity_poly.entity_id
_entity_poly.type
_entity_poly.pdbx_seq_one_letter_code
_entity_poly.pdbx_strand_id
1 'polypeptide(L)'
;TAPDLFGWQSKGAPLDMRYRYTPRSTPDKSTLNINVNRNFVTAYPLLPFTENQAGDSVQKKINGLLNTDKLLPGRDEFFIPLSLMPARSQLQFHYHFDYPKQGACKDIEMKNFQGAIDPESTLDLTSFPHYIEMPNIAVFANAGFPFTRMADLSETAVVMPDAPGVPDISTYLTLMGRMGESTGLPAYGVSVARAGDVSRFADKDLLLLGSSANQPMLGQWAKHMPFSVAGQARTFSLSEWVRRYLPWYETQAVDRSPVVKLSEVTLNKEAVIFGFESPLSSGRS
;
A
#
# COMPACT_ATOMS: atom_id res chain seq x y z
N THR A 1 -0.36 7.46 1.90
CA THR A 1 -1.04 6.72 2.97
C THR A 1 0.01 6.32 4.00
N ALA A 2 -0.32 6.33 5.28
CA ALA A 2 0.61 5.86 6.31
C ALA A 2 0.90 4.36 6.12
N PRO A 3 2.15 3.91 6.28
CA PRO A 3 2.53 2.51 6.05
C PRO A 3 1.94 1.53 7.09
N ASP A 4 1.37 2.04 8.16
CA ASP A 4 0.71 1.31 9.24
C ASP A 4 -0.82 1.19 9.09
N LEU A 5 -1.39 1.57 7.96
CA LEU A 5 -2.81 1.38 7.67
C LEU A 5 -3.06 0.00 7.04
N PHE A 6 -3.73 -0.87 7.78
CA PHE A 6 -3.98 -2.25 7.38
C PHE A 6 -5.47 -2.46 7.05
N GLY A 7 -5.80 -2.65 5.82
CA GLY A 7 -7.19 -2.81 5.41
C GLY A 7 -7.38 -3.50 4.06
N TRP A 8 -6.45 -4.34 3.68
CA TRP A 8 -6.37 -4.97 2.35
C TRP A 8 -7.54 -5.88 2.01
N GLN A 9 -8.23 -6.39 3.03
CA GLN A 9 -9.43 -7.20 2.88
C GLN A 9 -10.70 -6.32 2.79
N SER A 10 -10.58 -5.01 3.01
CA SER A 10 -11.69 -4.08 2.88
C SER A 10 -11.93 -3.72 1.40
N LYS A 11 -13.11 -3.16 1.10
CA LYS A 11 -13.42 -2.62 -0.22
C LYS A 11 -12.51 -1.45 -0.63
N GLY A 12 -11.78 -0.87 0.31
CA GLY A 12 -10.92 0.30 0.15
C GLY A 12 -11.33 1.45 1.05
N ALA A 13 -10.66 2.59 0.89
CA ALA A 13 -10.96 3.81 1.62
C ALA A 13 -12.19 4.51 1.01
N PRO A 14 -13.27 4.76 1.79
CA PRO A 14 -14.43 5.49 1.27
C PRO A 14 -14.09 6.97 1.06
N LEU A 15 -14.46 7.49 -0.10
CA LEU A 15 -14.35 8.90 -0.45
C LEU A 15 -15.75 9.44 -0.69
N ASP A 16 -16.15 10.44 0.12
CA ASP A 16 -17.33 11.27 -0.11
C ASP A 16 -16.90 12.47 -0.94
N MET A 17 -17.17 12.40 -2.22
CA MET A 17 -16.78 13.41 -3.19
C MET A 17 -17.91 14.39 -3.46
N ARG A 18 -17.65 15.67 -3.20
CA ARG A 18 -18.54 16.77 -3.58
C ARG A 18 -17.88 17.56 -4.70
N TYR A 19 -18.65 17.84 -5.74
CA TYR A 19 -18.12 18.49 -6.91
C TYR A 19 -19.17 19.40 -7.57
N ARG A 20 -18.71 20.29 -8.42
CA ARG A 20 -19.54 21.19 -9.20
C ARG A 20 -19.11 21.18 -10.64
N TYR A 21 -20.05 21.36 -11.56
CA TYR A 21 -19.76 21.36 -12.97
C TYR A 21 -20.73 22.25 -13.76
N THR A 22 -20.30 22.72 -14.93
CA THR A 22 -21.13 23.49 -15.85
C THR A 22 -22.27 22.60 -16.39
N PRO A 23 -23.56 23.00 -16.22
CA PRO A 23 -24.70 22.25 -16.74
C PRO A 23 -24.68 22.16 -18.26
N ARG A 24 -25.20 21.05 -18.79
CA ARG A 24 -25.23 20.79 -20.22
C ARG A 24 -26.61 20.47 -20.72
N SER A 25 -26.79 20.69 -22.05
CA SER A 25 -28.04 20.40 -22.74
C SER A 25 -28.14 18.96 -23.27
N THR A 26 -27.02 18.25 -23.39
CA THR A 26 -26.98 16.83 -23.84
C THR A 26 -26.32 15.95 -22.83
N PRO A 27 -27.02 14.89 -22.34
CA PRO A 27 -26.56 14.10 -21.17
C PRO A 27 -25.52 13.03 -21.48
N ASP A 28 -25.39 12.57 -22.73
CA ASP A 28 -25.01 11.18 -22.94
C ASP A 28 -23.51 10.88 -22.97
N LYS A 29 -22.61 11.85 -22.88
CA LYS A 29 -21.17 11.58 -23.01
C LYS A 29 -20.26 12.40 -22.09
N SER A 30 -20.82 13.30 -21.29
CA SER A 30 -20.00 14.07 -20.35
C SER A 30 -19.78 13.29 -19.08
N THR A 31 -18.54 13.16 -18.62
CA THR A 31 -18.16 12.34 -17.46
C THR A 31 -17.14 13.03 -16.59
N LEU A 32 -17.18 12.72 -15.30
CA LEU A 32 -16.10 12.96 -14.36
C LEU A 32 -15.38 11.64 -14.12
N ASN A 33 -14.17 11.51 -14.64
CA ASN A 33 -13.34 10.34 -14.48
C ASN A 33 -12.38 10.54 -13.30
N ILE A 34 -12.25 9.50 -12.46
CA ILE A 34 -11.41 9.52 -11.27
C ILE A 34 -10.31 8.48 -11.42
N ASN A 35 -9.08 8.94 -11.29
CA ASN A 35 -7.89 8.11 -11.33
C ASN A 35 -7.07 8.28 -10.05
N VAL A 36 -6.40 7.20 -9.64
CA VAL A 36 -5.39 7.22 -8.57
C VAL A 36 -4.07 6.74 -9.16
N ASN A 37 -3.04 7.57 -9.10
CA ASN A 37 -1.72 7.27 -9.67
C ASN A 37 -1.79 6.80 -11.14
N ARG A 38 -2.64 7.44 -11.95
CA ARG A 38 -2.95 7.10 -13.36
C ARG A 38 -3.78 5.82 -13.55
N ASN A 39 -4.13 5.10 -12.49
CA ASN A 39 -5.03 3.96 -12.59
C ASN A 39 -6.47 4.44 -12.49
N PHE A 40 -7.29 4.03 -13.45
CA PHE A 40 -8.72 4.36 -13.44
C PHE A 40 -9.42 3.66 -12.28
N VAL A 41 -10.26 4.41 -11.56
CA VAL A 41 -11.04 3.90 -10.43
C VAL A 41 -12.52 3.84 -10.79
N THR A 42 -13.09 4.99 -11.19
CA THR A 42 -14.51 5.10 -11.52
C THR A 42 -14.79 6.31 -12.40
N ALA A 43 -15.99 6.37 -12.98
CA ALA A 43 -16.48 7.51 -13.74
C ALA A 43 -17.94 7.79 -13.40
N TYR A 44 -18.28 9.06 -13.28
CA TYR A 44 -19.64 9.53 -13.03
C TYR A 44 -20.15 10.35 -14.21
N PRO A 45 -21.39 10.10 -14.68
CA PRO A 45 -21.99 10.91 -15.72
C PRO A 45 -22.32 12.31 -15.18
N LEU A 46 -21.98 13.34 -15.95
CA LEU A 46 -22.37 14.71 -15.64
C LEU A 46 -23.77 14.96 -16.23
N LEU A 47 -24.77 14.89 -15.36
CA LEU A 47 -26.17 15.00 -15.78
C LEU A 47 -26.55 16.40 -16.23
N PRO A 48 -27.48 16.53 -17.18
CA PRO A 48 -28.01 17.82 -17.56
C PRO A 48 -28.88 18.40 -16.45
N PHE A 49 -29.10 19.70 -16.51
CA PHE A 49 -30.08 20.35 -15.64
C PHE A 49 -31.49 19.87 -15.98
N THR A 50 -32.11 19.13 -15.07
CA THR A 50 -33.53 18.78 -15.16
C THR A 50 -34.30 19.53 -14.08
N GLU A 51 -35.41 20.19 -14.46
CA GLU A 51 -36.24 20.96 -13.53
C GLU A 51 -36.75 20.15 -12.34
N ASN A 52 -36.82 18.80 -12.46
CA ASN A 52 -37.29 17.90 -11.46
C ASN A 52 -36.25 17.56 -10.32
N GLN A 53 -34.98 17.97 -10.48
CA GLN A 53 -33.97 17.83 -9.41
C GLN A 53 -34.00 18.98 -8.41
N ALA A 54 -34.88 19.95 -8.63
CA ALA A 54 -35.11 21.04 -7.69
C ALA A 54 -36.13 20.61 -6.64
N GLY A 55 -35.69 19.93 -5.59
CA GLY A 55 -36.47 19.83 -4.37
C GLY A 55 -36.79 21.21 -3.83
N ASP A 56 -37.97 21.38 -3.29
CA ASP A 56 -38.59 22.54 -2.65
C ASP A 56 -38.22 23.94 -3.17
N SER A 57 -39.22 24.66 -3.56
CA SER A 57 -39.15 26.00 -4.18
C SER A 57 -38.36 27.06 -3.39
N VAL A 58 -38.18 26.86 -2.08
CA VAL A 58 -37.38 27.74 -1.20
C VAL A 58 -35.89 27.46 -1.34
N GLN A 59 -35.49 26.19 -1.40
CA GLN A 59 -34.11 25.76 -1.60
C GLN A 59 -33.59 26.23 -2.98
N LYS A 60 -34.48 26.24 -3.99
CA LYS A 60 -34.19 26.72 -5.34
C LYS A 60 -33.87 28.21 -5.38
N LYS A 61 -34.62 29.04 -4.63
CA LYS A 61 -34.37 30.50 -4.52
C LYS A 61 -33.08 30.80 -3.74
N ILE A 62 -32.81 30.05 -2.69
CA ILE A 62 -31.58 30.19 -1.86
C ILE A 62 -30.35 29.78 -2.64
N ASN A 63 -30.38 28.63 -3.34
CA ASN A 63 -29.27 28.18 -4.18
C ASN A 63 -29.04 29.07 -5.40
N GLY A 64 -30.09 29.63 -5.99
CA GLY A 64 -29.98 30.60 -7.06
C GLY A 64 -29.40 31.96 -6.65
N LEU A 65 -29.62 32.35 -5.39
CA LEU A 65 -29.06 33.58 -4.80
C LEU A 65 -27.61 33.41 -4.33
N LEU A 66 -27.25 32.19 -3.88
CA LEU A 66 -25.91 31.88 -3.35
C LEU A 66 -24.97 31.31 -4.41
N ASN A 67 -25.50 30.77 -5.51
CA ASN A 67 -24.71 30.16 -6.59
C ASN A 67 -24.28 31.19 -7.64
N THR A 68 -23.29 31.99 -7.31
CA THR A 68 -22.69 32.98 -8.19
C THR A 68 -22.09 32.38 -9.45
N ASP A 69 -21.71 31.08 -9.40
CA ASP A 69 -20.92 30.44 -10.45
C ASP A 69 -21.75 29.67 -11.50
N LYS A 70 -23.07 29.58 -11.31
CA LYS A 70 -23.99 28.82 -12.20
C LYS A 70 -23.59 27.36 -12.43
N LEU A 71 -22.85 26.75 -11.50
CA LEU A 71 -22.42 25.36 -11.54
C LEU A 71 -23.46 24.46 -10.86
N LEU A 72 -23.68 23.26 -11.40
CA LEU A 72 -24.51 22.24 -10.78
C LEU A 72 -23.70 21.46 -9.74
N PRO A 73 -24.23 21.27 -8.52
CA PRO A 73 -23.61 20.43 -7.52
C PRO A 73 -23.82 18.94 -7.83
N GLY A 74 -22.82 18.12 -7.54
CA GLY A 74 -22.89 16.67 -7.53
C GLY A 74 -22.27 16.13 -6.23
N ARG A 75 -22.72 14.94 -5.82
CA ARG A 75 -22.17 14.21 -4.69
C ARG A 75 -22.22 12.74 -4.98
N ASP A 76 -21.07 12.06 -4.86
CA ASP A 76 -20.94 10.63 -5.04
C ASP A 76 -20.00 10.05 -4.01
N GLU A 77 -20.29 8.82 -3.61
CA GLU A 77 -19.46 8.04 -2.69
C GLU A 77 -18.88 6.83 -3.43
N PHE A 78 -17.59 6.59 -3.26
CA PHE A 78 -16.93 5.42 -3.81
C PHE A 78 -15.74 4.99 -2.96
N PHE A 79 -15.21 3.79 -3.24
CA PHE A 79 -14.08 3.24 -2.51
C PHE A 79 -12.82 3.27 -3.37
N ILE A 80 -11.73 3.76 -2.79
CA ILE A 80 -10.41 3.71 -3.41
C ILE A 80 -9.67 2.49 -2.84
N PRO A 81 -9.32 1.49 -3.68
CA PRO A 81 -8.55 0.35 -3.21
C PRO A 81 -7.22 0.76 -2.59
N LEU A 82 -6.90 0.28 -1.39
CA LEU A 82 -5.66 0.65 -0.68
C LEU A 82 -4.40 0.25 -1.46
N SER A 83 -4.48 -0.81 -2.28
CA SER A 83 -3.39 -1.22 -3.17
C SER A 83 -2.98 -0.13 -4.18
N LEU A 84 -3.90 0.81 -4.49
CA LEU A 84 -3.62 1.96 -5.37
C LEU A 84 -3.11 3.17 -4.60
N MET A 85 -3.04 3.11 -3.27
CA MET A 85 -2.71 4.23 -2.39
C MET A 85 -1.40 4.01 -1.63
N PRO A 86 -0.23 4.05 -2.28
CA PRO A 86 1.06 4.09 -1.58
C PRO A 86 1.17 5.37 -0.73
N ALA A 87 2.24 5.53 0.04
CA ALA A 87 2.45 6.65 0.94
C ALA A 87 2.26 8.02 0.26
N ARG A 88 2.72 8.17 -0.97
CA ARG A 88 2.44 9.34 -1.81
C ARG A 88 1.52 8.93 -2.95
N SER A 89 0.29 9.42 -2.92
CA SER A 89 -0.72 9.12 -3.93
C SER A 89 -1.25 10.40 -4.54
N GLN A 90 -1.50 10.36 -5.84
CA GLN A 90 -2.11 11.45 -6.58
C GLN A 90 -3.52 11.04 -6.99
N LEU A 91 -4.51 11.73 -6.46
CA LEU A 91 -5.90 11.62 -6.87
C LEU A 91 -6.15 12.62 -8.01
N GLN A 92 -6.61 12.14 -9.15
CA GLN A 92 -6.79 12.92 -10.37
C GLN A 92 -8.25 12.90 -10.78
N PHE A 93 -8.80 14.08 -11.06
CA PHE A 93 -10.17 14.30 -11.49
C PHE A 93 -10.16 14.88 -12.91
N HIS A 94 -10.70 14.13 -13.86
CA HIS A 94 -10.75 14.53 -15.25
C HIS A 94 -12.19 14.77 -15.68
N TYR A 95 -12.56 16.03 -15.85
CA TYR A 95 -13.84 16.41 -16.42
C TYR A 95 -13.77 16.29 -17.95
N HIS A 96 -14.59 15.43 -18.50
CA HIS A 96 -14.82 15.32 -19.94
C HIS A 96 -16.18 15.93 -20.27
N PHE A 97 -16.19 17.02 -21.02
CA PHE A 97 -17.40 17.66 -21.48
C PHE A 97 -17.62 17.33 -22.95
N ASP A 98 -18.68 16.60 -23.27
CA ASP A 98 -19.11 16.40 -24.64
C ASP A 98 -19.98 17.57 -25.11
N TYR A 99 -19.80 17.98 -26.32
CA TYR A 99 -20.57 19.09 -26.92
C TYR A 99 -21.03 18.73 -28.34
N PRO A 100 -22.28 19.10 -28.74
CA PRO A 100 -22.76 18.84 -30.08
C PRO A 100 -22.00 19.72 -31.06
N LYS A 101 -21.32 19.12 -32.02
CA LYS A 101 -20.72 19.84 -33.15
C LYS A 101 -21.84 20.34 -34.06
N GLN A 102 -21.97 21.64 -34.17
CA GLN A 102 -22.93 22.25 -35.09
C GLN A 102 -22.24 22.52 -36.43
N GLY A 103 -22.56 21.68 -37.45
CA GLY A 103 -22.08 21.85 -38.81
C GLY A 103 -20.71 21.24 -39.10
N ALA A 104 -20.42 21.05 -40.38
CA ALA A 104 -19.25 20.25 -40.82
C ALA A 104 -17.88 20.87 -40.55
N CYS A 105 -17.77 22.16 -40.22
CA CYS A 105 -16.49 22.87 -40.09
C CYS A 105 -16.49 24.03 -39.07
N LYS A 106 -17.35 24.04 -38.07
CA LYS A 106 -17.28 25.09 -37.04
C LYS A 106 -16.65 24.49 -35.77
N ASP A 107 -15.43 24.89 -35.51
CA ASP A 107 -14.85 24.80 -34.16
C ASP A 107 -15.71 25.69 -33.25
N ILE A 108 -16.42 25.05 -32.33
CA ILE A 108 -17.13 25.75 -31.27
C ILE A 108 -16.05 26.23 -30.32
N GLU A 109 -15.90 27.54 -30.16
CA GLU A 109 -15.14 28.06 -29.01
C GLU A 109 -15.66 27.41 -27.73
N MET A 110 -14.81 26.69 -27.05
CA MET A 110 -15.13 26.12 -25.75
C MET A 110 -15.25 27.24 -24.72
N LYS A 111 -16.38 27.94 -24.74
CA LYS A 111 -16.66 29.02 -23.79
C LYS A 111 -17.03 28.40 -22.44
N ASN A 112 -16.13 28.51 -21.49
CA ASN A 112 -16.42 28.45 -20.06
C ASN A 112 -16.98 27.12 -19.52
N PHE A 113 -16.47 25.96 -19.94
CA PHE A 113 -16.72 24.73 -19.20
C PHE A 113 -15.83 24.69 -17.96
N GLN A 114 -16.47 24.60 -16.83
CA GLN A 114 -15.79 24.58 -15.52
C GLN A 114 -16.23 23.35 -14.73
N GLY A 115 -15.27 22.75 -14.02
CA GLY A 115 -15.49 21.72 -13.03
C GLY A 115 -14.62 22.01 -11.82
N ALA A 116 -15.15 21.80 -10.64
CA ALA A 116 -14.42 21.96 -9.39
C ALA A 116 -14.75 20.82 -8.43
N ILE A 117 -13.77 20.39 -7.68
CA ILE A 117 -13.96 19.52 -6.52
C ILE A 117 -14.05 20.39 -5.28
N ASP A 118 -15.08 20.19 -4.50
CA ASP A 118 -15.30 21.01 -3.30
C ASP A 118 -14.35 20.59 -2.18
N PRO A 119 -13.84 21.56 -1.41
CA PRO A 119 -12.92 21.29 -0.28
C PRO A 119 -13.55 20.50 0.85
N GLU A 120 -14.88 20.37 0.87
CA GLU A 120 -15.64 19.56 1.82
C GLU A 120 -15.63 18.06 1.47
N SER A 121 -15.00 17.68 0.36
CA SER A 121 -14.81 16.27 0.02
C SER A 121 -13.89 15.60 1.04
N THR A 122 -14.26 14.41 1.51
CA THR A 122 -13.53 13.72 2.58
C THR A 122 -13.16 12.31 2.20
N LEU A 123 -11.93 11.93 2.49
CA LEU A 123 -11.44 10.55 2.42
C LEU A 123 -11.37 10.01 3.85
N ASP A 124 -12.18 8.99 4.14
CA ASP A 124 -12.23 8.39 5.47
C ASP A 124 -11.23 7.24 5.59
N LEU A 125 -10.28 7.39 6.50
CA LEU A 125 -9.27 6.40 6.85
C LEU A 125 -9.42 5.90 8.30
N THR A 126 -10.44 6.37 9.05
CA THR A 126 -10.58 6.13 10.49
C THR A 126 -10.92 4.69 10.83
N SER A 127 -11.54 3.96 9.88
CA SER A 127 -11.94 2.56 10.08
C SER A 127 -10.81 1.54 9.90
N PHE A 128 -9.64 1.97 9.44
CA PHE A 128 -8.52 1.05 9.19
C PHE A 128 -7.72 0.78 10.47
N PRO A 129 -7.47 -0.49 10.81
CA PRO A 129 -6.64 -0.82 11.96
C PRO A 129 -5.18 -0.42 11.71
N HIS A 130 -4.53 0.07 12.78
CA HIS A 130 -3.09 0.40 12.81
C HIS A 130 -2.23 -0.75 13.38
N TYR A 131 -2.85 -1.88 13.71
CA TYR A 131 -2.20 -3.05 14.29
C TYR A 131 -2.42 -4.27 13.40
N ILE A 132 -1.37 -5.06 13.25
CA ILE A 132 -1.41 -6.33 12.54
C ILE A 132 -0.52 -7.33 13.24
N GLU A 133 -0.93 -8.60 13.22
CA GLU A 133 -0.14 -9.70 13.74
C GLU A 133 1.12 -9.92 12.91
N MET A 134 2.25 -10.02 13.57
CA MET A 134 3.56 -10.24 12.96
C MET A 134 4.11 -11.64 13.37
N PRO A 135 4.95 -12.26 12.53
CA PRO A 135 5.47 -11.81 11.25
C PRO A 135 4.45 -11.91 10.11
N ASN A 136 4.42 -10.92 9.23
CA ASN A 136 3.50 -10.88 8.09
C ASN A 136 4.22 -10.49 6.79
N ILE A 137 4.56 -11.49 5.98
CA ILE A 137 5.29 -11.30 4.73
C ILE A 137 4.48 -10.49 3.70
N ALA A 138 3.15 -10.60 3.71
CA ALA A 138 2.32 -9.83 2.78
C ALA A 138 2.41 -8.32 3.06
N VAL A 139 2.41 -7.94 4.34
CA VAL A 139 2.57 -6.54 4.76
C VAL A 139 3.96 -6.02 4.42
N PHE A 140 4.98 -6.83 4.64
CA PHE A 140 6.34 -6.51 4.23
C PHE A 140 6.44 -6.29 2.71
N ALA A 141 5.91 -7.21 1.91
CA ALA A 141 5.96 -7.13 0.45
C ALA A 141 5.24 -5.89 -0.11
N ASN A 142 4.13 -5.49 0.54
CA ASN A 142 3.31 -4.37 0.08
C ASN A 142 3.85 -3.00 0.51
N ALA A 143 4.27 -2.87 1.76
CA ALA A 143 4.61 -1.58 2.36
C ALA A 143 6.00 -1.52 3.01
N GLY A 144 6.72 -2.64 3.07
CA GLY A 144 8.01 -2.74 3.78
C GLY A 144 7.89 -2.77 5.31
N PHE A 145 6.65 -2.87 5.85
CA PHE A 145 6.43 -2.91 7.30
C PHE A 145 6.99 -4.23 7.91
N PRO A 146 7.63 -4.20 9.10
CA PRO A 146 7.71 -3.12 10.09
C PRO A 146 8.81 -2.08 9.84
N PHE A 147 9.73 -2.31 8.90
CA PHE A 147 10.90 -1.47 8.64
C PHE A 147 10.54 -0.04 8.21
N THR A 148 9.38 0.16 7.63
CA THR A 148 8.86 1.46 7.18
C THR A 148 7.99 2.16 8.24
N ARG A 149 8.01 1.71 9.49
CA ARG A 149 7.25 2.33 10.59
C ARG A 149 7.57 3.81 10.72
N MET A 150 8.85 4.14 10.71
CA MET A 150 9.31 5.52 10.54
C MET A 150 9.62 5.77 9.07
N ALA A 151 9.11 6.87 8.54
CA ALA A 151 9.22 7.17 7.11
C ALA A 151 10.67 7.36 6.62
N ASP A 152 11.58 7.76 7.49
CA ASP A 152 13.01 7.89 7.24
C ASP A 152 13.82 6.61 7.52
N LEU A 153 13.16 5.52 7.94
CA LEU A 153 13.74 4.26 8.39
C LEU A 153 14.68 4.37 9.60
N SER A 154 14.51 5.37 10.45
CA SER A 154 15.37 5.58 11.63
C SER A 154 15.30 4.45 12.67
N GLU A 155 14.20 3.70 12.73
CA GLU A 155 14.03 2.51 13.59
C GLU A 155 14.42 1.19 12.91
N THR A 156 15.12 1.25 11.77
CA THR A 156 15.54 0.06 11.01
C THR A 156 17.06 -0.04 10.98
N ALA A 157 17.57 -1.25 11.17
CA ALA A 157 18.96 -1.58 10.95
C ALA A 157 19.08 -2.75 9.96
N VAL A 158 19.92 -2.58 8.93
CA VAL A 158 20.22 -3.62 7.95
C VAL A 158 21.54 -4.29 8.35
N VAL A 159 21.47 -5.60 8.61
CA VAL A 159 22.63 -6.40 8.94
C VAL A 159 23.17 -7.02 7.67
N MET A 160 24.28 -6.47 7.20
CA MET A 160 25.00 -6.94 6.01
C MET A 160 25.93 -8.10 6.36
N PRO A 161 26.27 -8.95 5.39
CA PRO A 161 27.38 -9.92 5.54
C PRO A 161 28.69 -9.22 5.91
N ASP A 162 29.60 -9.93 6.59
CA ASP A 162 30.90 -9.39 6.96
C ASP A 162 31.74 -8.98 5.73
N ALA A 163 31.61 -9.73 4.65
CA ALA A 163 32.21 -9.43 3.35
C ALA A 163 31.11 -9.43 2.26
N PRO A 164 30.38 -8.31 2.11
CA PRO A 164 29.26 -8.24 1.17
C PRO A 164 29.77 -8.25 -0.28
N GLY A 165 29.19 -9.11 -1.10
CA GLY A 165 29.42 -9.14 -2.52
C GLY A 165 28.53 -8.15 -3.28
N VAL A 166 28.73 -8.03 -4.60
CA VAL A 166 27.90 -7.18 -5.47
C VAL A 166 26.41 -7.52 -5.37
N PRO A 167 25.99 -8.81 -5.32
CA PRO A 167 24.58 -9.15 -5.15
C PRO A 167 23.98 -8.65 -3.82
N ASP A 168 24.74 -8.72 -2.72
CA ASP A 168 24.27 -8.27 -1.40
C ASP A 168 24.03 -6.76 -1.41
N ILE A 169 24.98 -6.01 -1.98
CA ILE A 169 24.87 -4.55 -2.12
C ILE A 169 23.70 -4.17 -3.04
N SER A 170 23.53 -4.87 -4.16
CA SER A 170 22.42 -4.64 -5.08
C SER A 170 21.08 -4.89 -4.42
N THR A 171 20.96 -5.96 -3.62
CA THR A 171 19.77 -6.29 -2.85
C THR A 171 19.47 -5.21 -1.82
N TYR A 172 20.48 -4.77 -1.07
CA TYR A 172 20.37 -3.66 -0.12
C TYR A 172 19.82 -2.40 -0.77
N LEU A 173 20.44 -1.95 -1.86
CA LEU A 173 20.01 -0.74 -2.56
C LEU A 173 18.59 -0.87 -3.14
N THR A 174 18.24 -2.03 -3.66
CA THR A 174 16.89 -2.30 -4.17
C THR A 174 15.85 -2.22 -3.06
N LEU A 175 16.11 -2.83 -1.90
CA LEU A 175 15.20 -2.78 -0.74
C LEU A 175 15.05 -1.36 -0.21
N MET A 176 16.15 -0.62 -0.06
CA MET A 176 16.10 0.78 0.38
C MET A 176 15.33 1.65 -0.60
N GLY A 177 15.52 1.43 -1.91
CA GLY A 177 14.74 2.13 -2.93
C GLY A 177 13.24 1.84 -2.84
N ARG A 178 12.86 0.58 -2.66
CA ARG A 178 11.45 0.18 -2.49
C ARG A 178 10.81 0.72 -1.22
N MET A 179 11.54 0.67 -0.11
CA MET A 179 11.06 1.23 1.17
C MET A 179 10.93 2.75 1.08
N GLY A 180 11.89 3.44 0.45
CA GLY A 180 11.80 4.86 0.18
C GLY A 180 10.64 5.24 -0.73
N GLU A 181 10.33 4.44 -1.75
CA GLU A 181 9.13 4.58 -2.59
C GLU A 181 7.86 4.44 -1.74
N SER A 182 7.81 3.44 -0.88
CA SER A 182 6.66 3.17 0.01
C SER A 182 6.41 4.29 1.01
N THR A 183 7.46 4.85 1.62
CA THR A 183 7.36 5.93 2.62
C THR A 183 7.28 7.32 2.00
N GLY A 184 7.71 7.48 0.75
CA GLY A 184 7.82 8.76 0.07
C GLY A 184 9.03 9.61 0.50
N LEU A 185 9.95 9.03 1.30
CA LEU A 185 11.19 9.67 1.75
C LEU A 185 12.40 8.80 1.41
N PRO A 186 13.57 9.38 1.16
CA PRO A 186 14.81 8.62 1.08
C PRO A 186 15.10 7.89 2.40
N ALA A 187 15.70 6.72 2.34
CA ALA A 187 16.05 5.89 3.50
C ALA A 187 17.30 6.42 4.25
N TYR A 188 17.34 7.69 4.59
CA TYR A 188 18.55 8.34 5.18
C TYR A 188 18.76 8.02 6.65
N GLY A 189 17.72 7.59 7.36
CA GLY A 189 17.80 7.24 8.79
C GLY A 189 18.21 5.79 9.05
N VAL A 190 18.27 4.94 8.01
CA VAL A 190 18.63 3.54 8.16
C VAL A 190 20.04 3.35 8.71
N SER A 191 20.19 2.43 9.66
CA SER A 191 21.50 2.02 10.17
C SER A 191 22.00 0.80 9.39
N VAL A 192 23.29 0.72 9.14
CA VAL A 192 23.93 -0.46 8.54
C VAL A 192 24.87 -1.07 9.55
N ALA A 193 24.69 -2.36 9.83
CA ALA A 193 25.45 -3.12 10.82
C ALA A 193 26.11 -4.36 10.20
N ARG A 194 27.07 -4.92 10.89
CA ARG A 194 27.61 -6.27 10.67
C ARG A 194 27.20 -7.18 11.83
N ALA A 195 27.39 -8.48 11.67
CA ALA A 195 27.01 -9.46 12.67
C ALA A 195 27.60 -9.16 14.07
N GLY A 196 28.84 -8.69 14.16
CA GLY A 196 29.51 -8.32 15.43
C GLY A 196 28.91 -7.10 16.15
N ASP A 197 28.21 -6.23 15.45
CA ASP A 197 27.66 -4.99 15.99
C ASP A 197 26.16 -5.04 16.25
N VAL A 198 25.49 -6.14 15.94
CA VAL A 198 24.02 -6.23 15.92
C VAL A 198 23.37 -5.93 17.27
N SER A 199 24.05 -6.25 18.39
CA SER A 199 23.56 -5.98 19.75
C SER A 199 23.37 -4.49 20.05
N ARG A 200 24.06 -3.60 19.34
CA ARG A 200 23.92 -2.13 19.47
C ARG A 200 22.61 -1.60 18.89
N PHE A 201 21.90 -2.43 18.14
CA PHE A 201 20.66 -2.10 17.45
C PHE A 201 19.49 -2.94 17.95
N ALA A 202 19.55 -3.40 19.20
CA ALA A 202 18.52 -4.24 19.82
C ALA A 202 17.14 -3.53 19.90
N ASP A 203 17.13 -2.20 19.88
CA ASP A 203 15.94 -1.34 19.89
C ASP A 203 15.31 -1.13 18.51
N LYS A 204 15.94 -1.65 17.45
CA LYS A 204 15.50 -1.48 16.06
C LYS A 204 14.96 -2.77 15.46
N ASP A 205 14.17 -2.63 14.41
CA ASP A 205 13.79 -3.74 13.54
C ASP A 205 14.98 -4.11 12.65
N LEU A 206 15.32 -5.40 12.59
CA LEU A 206 16.57 -5.90 11.99
C LEU A 206 16.28 -6.62 10.67
N LEU A 207 16.80 -6.10 9.58
CA LEU A 207 16.72 -6.71 8.26
C LEU A 207 18.05 -7.41 7.93
N LEU A 208 18.07 -8.73 8.00
CA LEU A 208 19.27 -9.52 7.71
C LEU A 208 19.37 -9.84 6.21
N LEU A 209 20.49 -9.50 5.61
CA LEU A 209 20.80 -9.82 4.21
C LEU A 209 21.98 -10.79 4.14
N GLY A 210 21.95 -11.70 3.19
CA GLY A 210 23.04 -12.63 2.91
C GLY A 210 22.61 -14.07 2.76
N SER A 211 23.58 -14.96 2.71
CA SER A 211 23.40 -16.41 2.60
C SER A 211 23.95 -17.12 3.84
N SER A 212 23.64 -18.40 3.99
CA SER A 212 24.20 -19.23 5.07
C SER A 212 25.73 -19.29 5.05
N ALA A 213 26.35 -19.00 3.92
CA ALA A 213 27.81 -19.02 3.79
C ALA A 213 28.48 -17.72 4.23
N ASN A 214 27.78 -16.57 4.15
CA ASN A 214 28.38 -15.26 4.40
C ASN A 214 27.68 -14.42 5.49
N GLN A 215 26.55 -14.90 6.05
CA GLN A 215 25.82 -14.22 7.11
C GLN A 215 25.82 -15.04 8.42
N PRO A 216 26.73 -14.75 9.35
CA PRO A 216 26.89 -15.51 10.60
C PRO A 216 25.62 -15.52 11.48
N MET A 217 24.80 -14.47 11.41
CA MET A 217 23.56 -14.36 12.20
C MET A 217 22.56 -15.46 11.87
N LEU A 218 22.54 -15.96 10.63
CA LEU A 218 21.66 -17.08 10.26
C LEU A 218 21.97 -18.36 11.03
N GLY A 219 23.24 -18.62 11.34
CA GLY A 219 23.64 -19.73 12.19
C GLY A 219 23.36 -19.48 13.68
N GLN A 220 23.65 -18.28 14.18
CA GLN A 220 23.46 -17.91 15.58
C GLN A 220 21.97 -17.92 15.98
N TRP A 221 21.09 -17.46 15.08
CA TRP A 221 19.66 -17.37 15.33
C TRP A 221 18.83 -18.52 14.74
N ALA A 222 19.50 -19.62 14.33
CA ALA A 222 18.83 -20.76 13.71
C ALA A 222 17.65 -21.32 14.54
N LYS A 223 17.73 -21.26 15.87
CA LYS A 223 16.66 -21.71 16.78
C LYS A 223 15.39 -20.84 16.74
N HIS A 224 15.50 -19.61 16.30
CA HIS A 224 14.39 -18.64 16.21
C HIS A 224 13.77 -18.62 14.82
N MET A 225 14.40 -19.22 13.83
CA MET A 225 13.93 -19.27 12.46
C MET A 225 12.80 -20.30 12.30
N PRO A 226 11.84 -20.04 11.40
CA PRO A 226 10.75 -20.98 11.12
C PRO A 226 11.20 -22.22 10.32
N PHE A 227 12.48 -22.32 9.96
CA PHE A 227 13.06 -23.46 9.27
C PHE A 227 14.52 -23.70 9.73
N SER A 228 14.99 -24.94 9.61
CA SER A 228 16.38 -25.25 9.89
C SER A 228 17.24 -25.21 8.62
N VAL A 229 18.37 -24.53 8.70
CA VAL A 229 19.43 -24.58 7.68
C VAL A 229 20.48 -25.58 8.18
N ALA A 230 20.21 -26.87 8.00
CA ALA A 230 21.14 -27.93 8.37
C ALA A 230 21.78 -28.51 7.11
N GLY A 231 23.07 -28.24 6.91
CA GLY A 231 23.86 -28.79 5.80
C GLY A 231 23.31 -28.40 4.43
N GLN A 232 23.25 -29.35 3.51
CA GLN A 232 22.72 -29.14 2.16
C GLN A 232 21.20 -29.37 2.05
N ALA A 233 20.52 -29.78 3.10
CA ALA A 233 19.08 -30.00 3.09
C ALA A 233 18.35 -28.89 3.88
N ARG A 234 17.52 -28.12 3.19
CA ARG A 234 16.63 -27.16 3.81
C ARG A 234 15.30 -27.83 4.17
N THR A 235 15.01 -28.00 5.44
CA THR A 235 13.73 -28.53 5.90
C THR A 235 12.88 -27.41 6.47
N PHE A 236 11.70 -27.21 5.93
CA PHE A 236 10.73 -26.25 6.41
C PHE A 236 9.67 -26.96 7.26
N SER A 237 9.56 -26.64 8.54
CA SER A 237 8.56 -27.21 9.44
C SER A 237 7.42 -26.22 9.68
N LEU A 238 6.38 -26.34 8.89
CA LEU A 238 5.16 -25.53 9.04
C LEU A 238 4.43 -25.83 10.37
N SER A 239 4.58 -27.08 10.89
CA SER A 239 3.90 -27.52 12.09
C SER A 239 4.44 -26.87 13.38
N GLU A 240 5.73 -26.58 13.47
CA GLU A 240 6.31 -25.86 14.61
C GLU A 240 5.87 -24.40 14.62
N TRP A 241 5.81 -23.79 13.46
CA TRP A 241 5.33 -22.42 13.32
C TRP A 241 3.85 -22.29 13.71
N VAL A 242 2.98 -23.17 13.20
CA VAL A 242 1.54 -23.20 13.56
C VAL A 242 1.35 -23.46 15.06
N ARG A 243 2.12 -24.36 15.69
CA ARG A 243 2.05 -24.68 17.13
C ARG A 243 2.45 -23.48 18.00
N ARG A 244 3.38 -22.63 17.53
CA ARG A 244 3.86 -21.45 18.28
C ARG A 244 2.81 -20.33 18.30
N TYR A 245 2.05 -20.17 17.23
CA TYR A 245 1.09 -19.06 17.08
C TYR A 245 -0.37 -19.46 17.31
N LEU A 246 -0.68 -20.76 17.36
CA LEU A 246 -2.02 -21.28 17.64
C LEU A 246 -1.98 -22.32 18.77
N PRO A 247 -1.68 -21.93 20.02
CA PRO A 247 -1.51 -22.86 21.15
C PRO A 247 -2.80 -23.64 21.49
N TRP A 248 -3.96 -23.25 21.00
CA TRP A 248 -5.25 -23.92 21.17
C TRP A 248 -5.57 -24.93 20.04
N TYR A 249 -4.72 -25.02 19.02
CA TYR A 249 -4.86 -26.01 17.97
C TYR A 249 -4.16 -27.32 18.38
N GLU A 250 -4.81 -28.11 19.21
CA GLU A 250 -4.39 -29.50 19.47
C GLU A 250 -4.66 -30.35 18.24
N THR A 251 -3.66 -30.50 17.40
CA THR A 251 -3.68 -31.56 16.37
C THR A 251 -3.48 -32.89 17.07
N GLN A 252 -4.51 -33.74 17.04
CA GLN A 252 -4.30 -35.19 17.19
C GLN A 252 -3.16 -35.60 16.27
N ALA A 253 -2.18 -36.26 16.82
CA ALA A 253 -0.94 -36.62 16.18
C ALA A 253 -1.17 -37.48 14.93
N VAL A 254 -1.39 -36.86 13.81
CA VAL A 254 -1.10 -37.43 12.50
C VAL A 254 0.22 -36.81 12.07
N ASP A 255 1.28 -37.58 12.22
CA ASP A 255 2.64 -37.24 11.78
C ASP A 255 2.71 -37.13 10.25
N ARG A 256 2.09 -36.08 9.73
CA ARG A 256 2.15 -35.66 8.33
C ARG A 256 2.51 -34.16 8.31
N SER A 257 3.66 -33.84 8.91
CA SER A 257 4.29 -32.57 8.60
C SER A 257 4.54 -32.56 7.09
N PRO A 258 3.96 -31.61 6.31
CA PRO A 258 4.44 -31.41 4.97
C PRO A 258 5.86 -30.83 5.10
N VAL A 259 6.83 -31.71 5.10
CA VAL A 259 8.21 -31.33 4.89
C VAL A 259 8.26 -30.83 3.44
N VAL A 260 8.21 -29.53 3.25
CA VAL A 260 8.55 -28.94 1.97
C VAL A 260 10.05 -29.14 1.83
N LYS A 261 10.45 -30.26 1.25
CA LYS A 261 11.80 -30.45 0.75
C LYS A 261 11.92 -29.53 -0.46
N LEU A 262 12.53 -28.37 -0.27
CA LEU A 262 13.12 -27.63 -1.36
C LEU A 262 14.20 -28.54 -1.93
N SER A 263 13.89 -29.26 -3.03
CA SER A 263 14.81 -30.21 -3.63
C SER A 263 16.02 -29.46 -4.18
N GLU A 264 17.18 -30.07 -3.99
CA GLU A 264 18.51 -29.59 -4.43
C GLU A 264 18.67 -29.29 -5.94
N VAL A 265 17.62 -29.32 -6.72
CA VAL A 265 17.70 -29.38 -8.17
C VAL A 265 17.79 -28.00 -8.84
N THR A 266 17.58 -26.92 -8.13
CA THR A 266 17.74 -25.58 -8.70
C THR A 266 18.79 -24.76 -7.97
N LEU A 267 19.99 -25.14 -8.15
CA LEU A 267 21.16 -24.32 -8.46
C LEU A 267 20.95 -22.80 -8.33
N ASN A 268 21.47 -22.23 -7.24
CA ASN A 268 22.06 -20.88 -7.18
C ASN A 268 21.17 -19.65 -7.50
N LYS A 269 19.85 -19.77 -7.61
CA LYS A 269 18.98 -18.63 -7.93
C LYS A 269 17.75 -18.48 -7.04
N GLU A 270 17.64 -19.24 -5.96
CA GLU A 270 16.51 -19.15 -5.04
C GLU A 270 16.83 -18.19 -3.90
N ALA A 271 15.94 -17.24 -3.66
CA ALA A 271 15.93 -16.39 -2.48
C ALA A 271 14.77 -16.78 -1.57
N VAL A 272 14.99 -16.77 -0.26
CA VAL A 272 13.96 -17.04 0.73
C VAL A 272 13.79 -15.79 1.59
N ILE A 273 12.54 -15.36 1.79
CA ILE A 273 12.19 -14.28 2.69
C ILE A 273 11.36 -14.88 3.82
N PHE A 274 11.74 -14.58 5.04
CA PHE A 274 11.00 -15.00 6.24
C PHE A 274 11.14 -13.95 7.32
N GLY A 275 10.18 -13.92 8.24
CA GLY A 275 10.19 -13.03 9.40
C GLY A 275 10.03 -13.80 10.69
N PHE A 276 10.58 -13.28 11.77
CA PHE A 276 10.43 -13.77 13.13
C PHE A 276 10.68 -12.62 14.11
N GLU A 277 10.26 -12.80 15.35
CA GLU A 277 10.53 -11.83 16.41
C GLU A 277 12.03 -11.77 16.72
N SER A 278 12.55 -10.57 16.89
CA SER A 278 13.97 -10.37 17.19
C SER A 278 14.38 -11.07 18.48
N PRO A 279 15.44 -11.90 18.48
CA PRO A 279 15.95 -12.51 19.71
C PRO A 279 16.57 -11.51 20.69
N LEU A 280 16.80 -10.27 20.26
CA LEU A 280 17.43 -9.22 21.07
C LEU A 280 16.43 -8.38 21.85
N SER A 281 15.21 -8.23 21.34
CA SER A 281 14.18 -7.37 21.94
C SER A 281 12.79 -7.86 21.58
N SER A 282 11.93 -7.98 22.58
CA SER A 282 10.52 -8.31 22.37
C SER A 282 9.80 -7.19 21.63
N GLY A 283 8.88 -7.55 20.73
CA GLY A 283 8.10 -6.61 19.92
C GLY A 283 8.87 -5.95 18.77
N ARG A 284 10.07 -6.43 18.45
CA ARG A 284 10.85 -6.06 17.25
C ARG A 284 10.99 -7.25 16.30
N SER A 285 11.24 -6.97 15.01
CA SER A 285 11.43 -7.98 13.96
C SER A 285 12.89 -8.10 13.57
#